data_c3314d4610dfc8672f19846019be9ef3
#
_entry.id   c3314d4610dfc8672f19846019be9ef3
#
_cell.length_a   1.000
_cell.length_b   1.000
_cell.length_c   1.000
_cell.angle_alpha   90.00
_cell.angle_beta   90.00
_cell.angle_gamma   90.00
#
_symmetry.space_group_name_H-M   'P 1'
#
loop_
_entity.id
_entity.type
_entity.pdbx_description
1 polymer ?
#
loop_
_entity_poly.entity_id
_entity_poly.type
_entity_poly.pdbx_seq_one_letter_code
_entity_poly.pdbx_strand_id
1 'polypeptide(L)'
;VAGAEPWMFYNQFYATANTAAVGKSAWPNYARYSNKTVDDALNVINTTTDVATKKSEYEKIQTQVFEDMPYIPILRQSGLSEMWSDKVTGWPTDDNVYANPQTWANPDLGIVLKNLKVKK
;
A
#
# COMPACT_ATOMS: atom_id res chain seq x y z
N VAL A 1 -3.54 -1.63 -0.92
CA VAL A 1 -2.79 -0.37 -0.93
C VAL A 1 -1.84 -0.42 -2.11
N ALA A 2 -2.08 0.42 -3.10
CA ALA A 2 -1.24 0.55 -4.27
C ALA A 2 -0.55 1.91 -4.23
N GLY A 3 0.71 1.95 -4.58
CA GLY A 3 1.51 3.16 -4.64
C GLY A 3 2.98 2.80 -4.80
N ALA A 4 3.73 3.68 -5.43
CA ALA A 4 5.16 3.50 -5.65
C ALA A 4 5.96 3.52 -4.33
N GLU A 5 5.37 4.03 -3.24
CA GLU A 5 6.00 4.15 -1.94
C GLU A 5 5.18 3.41 -0.86
N PRO A 6 5.80 2.56 -0.05
CA PRO A 6 5.11 1.72 0.94
C PRO A 6 4.63 2.50 2.17
N TRP A 7 4.91 3.81 2.31
CA TRP A 7 4.55 4.62 3.48
C TRP A 7 3.06 4.50 3.83
N MET A 8 2.17 4.61 2.84
CA MET A 8 0.73 4.55 3.07
C MET A 8 0.31 3.21 3.69
N PHE A 9 0.92 2.10 3.25
CA PHE A 9 0.66 0.78 3.81
C PHE A 9 1.06 0.72 5.29
N TYR A 10 2.30 1.09 5.60
CA TYR A 10 2.79 1.06 6.98
C TYR A 10 2.01 2.01 7.88
N ASN A 11 1.71 3.22 7.42
CA ASN A 11 0.93 4.18 8.17
C ASN A 11 -0.48 3.65 8.48
N GLN A 12 -1.18 3.09 7.50
CA GLN A 12 -2.54 2.57 7.69
C GLN A 12 -2.61 1.43 8.71
N PHE A 13 -1.71 0.47 8.62
CA PHE A 13 -1.82 -0.76 9.41
C PHE A 13 -1.06 -0.75 10.73
N TYR A 14 -0.07 0.14 10.89
CA TYR A 14 0.84 0.11 12.03
C TYR A 14 0.93 1.42 12.82
N ALA A 15 0.47 2.56 12.29
CA ALA A 15 0.52 3.81 13.03
C ALA A 15 -0.46 3.81 14.22
N THR A 16 0.01 4.27 15.37
CA THR A 16 -0.81 4.42 16.58
C THR A 16 -2.02 5.32 16.36
N ALA A 17 -1.90 6.35 15.51
CA ALA A 17 -3.00 7.27 15.19
C ALA A 17 -4.22 6.57 14.56
N ASN A 18 -4.05 5.37 13.98
CA ASN A 18 -5.12 4.58 13.39
C ASN A 18 -5.68 3.50 14.33
N THR A 19 -5.29 3.52 15.60
CA THR A 19 -5.87 2.63 16.61
C THR A 19 -7.17 3.21 17.18
N ALA A 20 -7.93 2.36 17.87
CA ALA A 20 -9.10 2.77 18.61
C ALA A 20 -9.28 1.89 19.86
N ALA A 21 -10.03 2.35 20.84
CA ALA A 21 -10.39 1.57 22.02
C ALA A 21 -11.16 0.30 21.64
N VAL A 22 -11.07 -0.74 22.46
CA VAL A 22 -11.86 -1.97 22.31
C VAL A 22 -13.35 -1.62 22.24
N GLY A 23 -14.07 -2.23 21.30
CA GLY A 23 -15.48 -1.92 21.04
C GLY A 23 -15.71 -0.80 20.03
N LYS A 24 -14.67 -0.10 19.57
CA LYS A 24 -14.73 0.87 18.47
C LYS A 24 -14.05 0.32 17.21
N SER A 25 -14.42 0.85 16.05
CA SER A 25 -13.74 0.50 14.79
C SER A 25 -12.30 1.01 14.81
N ALA A 26 -11.36 0.13 14.54
CA ALA A 26 -9.94 0.44 14.38
C ALA A 26 -9.49 0.18 12.91
N TRP A 27 -10.32 0.56 11.97
CA TRP A 27 -9.99 0.50 10.55
C TRP A 27 -8.94 1.55 10.20
N PRO A 28 -7.85 1.22 9.51
CA PRO A 28 -7.44 -0.12 9.03
C PRO A 28 -6.47 -0.86 9.97
N ASN A 29 -6.08 -0.29 11.13
CA ASN A 29 -5.19 -0.93 12.10
C ASN A 29 -5.97 -1.89 13.02
N TYR A 30 -6.45 -3.00 12.46
CA TYR A 30 -7.28 -3.96 13.18
C TYR A 30 -6.57 -4.64 14.37
N ALA A 31 -5.25 -4.77 14.30
CA ALA A 31 -4.46 -5.32 15.41
C ALA A 31 -4.39 -4.35 16.61
N ARG A 32 -4.83 -3.09 16.43
CA ARG A 32 -4.65 -2.01 17.41
C ARG A 32 -3.17 -1.86 17.82
N TYR A 33 -2.30 -2.10 16.85
CA TYR A 33 -0.86 -2.00 17.06
C TYR A 33 -0.48 -0.56 17.35
N SER A 34 0.40 -0.39 18.34
CA SER A 34 0.92 0.91 18.78
C SER A 34 2.37 0.73 19.20
N ASN A 35 3.28 1.41 18.52
CA ASN A 35 4.70 1.35 18.82
C ASN A 35 5.36 2.68 18.47
N LYS A 36 6.02 3.30 19.45
CA LYS A 36 6.65 4.61 19.27
C LYS A 36 7.76 4.60 18.22
N THR A 37 8.54 3.53 18.13
CA THR A 37 9.62 3.41 17.14
C THR A 37 9.06 3.46 15.71
N VAL A 38 7.92 2.79 15.48
CA VAL A 38 7.23 2.79 14.19
C VAL A 38 6.64 4.15 13.88
N ASP A 39 6.00 4.81 14.86
CA ASP A 39 5.43 6.14 14.67
C ASP A 39 6.50 7.19 14.35
N ASP A 40 7.63 7.17 15.07
CA ASP A 40 8.76 8.07 14.84
C ASP A 40 9.35 7.87 13.43
N ALA A 41 9.57 6.62 13.02
CA ALA A 41 10.07 6.29 11.69
C ALA A 41 9.12 6.74 10.57
N LEU A 42 7.81 6.53 10.73
CA LEU A 42 6.78 7.00 9.78
C LEU A 42 6.80 8.54 9.63
N ASN A 43 6.99 9.27 10.73
CA ASN A 43 7.11 10.72 10.71
C ASN A 43 8.35 11.19 9.97
N VAL A 44 9.51 10.55 10.17
CA VAL A 44 10.75 10.86 9.44
C VAL A 44 10.56 10.61 7.94
N ILE A 45 10.01 9.45 7.56
CA ILE A 45 9.74 9.11 6.15
C ILE A 45 8.84 10.16 5.47
N ASN A 46 7.81 10.62 6.18
CA ASN A 46 6.86 11.59 5.64
C ASN A 46 7.45 12.99 5.44
N THR A 47 8.50 13.33 6.17
CA THR A 47 9.11 14.68 6.15
C THR A 47 10.41 14.76 5.35
N THR A 48 11.05 13.64 5.03
CA THR A 48 12.31 13.62 4.27
C THR A 48 12.10 13.30 2.79
N THR A 49 12.94 13.86 1.94
CA THR A 49 13.07 13.49 0.52
C THR A 49 14.31 12.62 0.26
N ASP A 50 15.18 12.45 1.28
CA ASP A 50 16.38 11.64 1.15
C ASP A 50 16.05 10.13 1.12
N VAL A 51 16.43 9.49 0.01
CA VAL A 51 16.13 8.07 -0.25
C VAL A 51 16.87 7.14 0.73
N ALA A 52 18.09 7.47 1.12
CA ALA A 52 18.87 6.66 2.04
C ALA A 52 18.24 6.67 3.45
N THR A 53 17.84 7.86 3.91
CA THR A 53 17.10 8.01 5.16
C THR A 53 15.78 7.25 5.14
N LYS A 54 14.98 7.40 4.08
CA LYS A 54 13.73 6.63 3.93
C LYS A 54 13.95 5.14 4.03
N LYS A 55 14.96 4.62 3.31
CA LYS A 55 15.30 3.19 3.34
C LYS A 55 15.63 2.73 4.76
N SER A 56 16.48 3.45 5.47
CA SER A 56 16.86 3.12 6.85
C SER A 56 15.65 3.12 7.79
N GLU A 57 14.74 4.08 7.65
CA GLU A 57 13.54 4.14 8.48
C GLU A 57 12.56 3.00 8.16
N TYR A 58 12.40 2.61 6.88
CA TYR A 58 11.62 1.42 6.52
C TYR A 58 12.22 0.13 7.10
N GLU A 59 13.55 -0.02 7.11
CA GLU A 59 14.23 -1.15 7.73
C GLU A 59 13.95 -1.22 9.23
N LYS A 60 13.92 -0.08 9.95
CA LYS A 60 13.52 -0.03 11.37
C LYS A 60 12.08 -0.48 11.57
N ILE A 61 11.14 0.03 10.75
CA ILE A 61 9.74 -0.38 10.82
C ILE A 61 9.60 -1.89 10.60
N GLN A 62 10.26 -2.42 9.57
CA GLN A 62 10.20 -3.85 9.27
C GLN A 62 10.75 -4.70 10.42
N THR A 63 11.90 -4.34 10.96
CA THR A 63 12.48 -5.04 12.11
C THR A 63 11.52 -5.05 13.29
N GLN A 64 10.98 -3.87 13.66
CA GLN A 64 10.09 -3.76 14.80
C GLN A 64 8.78 -4.55 14.60
N VAL A 65 8.20 -4.47 13.39
CA VAL A 65 6.97 -5.22 13.07
C VAL A 65 7.21 -6.73 13.08
N PHE A 66 8.39 -7.20 12.66
CA PHE A 66 8.75 -8.62 12.76
C PHE A 66 8.98 -9.07 14.21
N GLU A 67 9.52 -8.23 15.06
CA GLU A 67 9.69 -8.54 16.48
C GLU A 67 8.35 -8.59 17.22
N ASP A 68 7.48 -7.63 16.96
CA ASP A 68 6.18 -7.50 17.66
C ASP A 68 5.08 -8.41 17.07
N MET A 69 5.21 -8.81 15.81
CA MET A 69 4.30 -9.70 15.06
C MET A 69 2.80 -9.36 15.24
N PRO A 70 2.37 -8.12 15.02
CA PRO A 70 0.96 -7.74 15.20
C PRO A 70 0.03 -8.42 14.19
N TYR A 71 0.55 -8.90 13.07
CA TYR A 71 -0.12 -9.70 12.06
C TYR A 71 0.72 -10.91 11.70
N ILE A 72 0.09 -12.07 11.56
CA ILE A 72 0.72 -13.30 11.09
C ILE A 72 0.36 -13.48 9.61
N PRO A 73 1.29 -13.28 8.66
CA PRO A 73 1.01 -13.49 7.26
C PRO A 73 0.79 -14.99 6.96
N ILE A 74 -0.38 -15.33 6.46
CA ILE A 74 -0.77 -16.73 6.18
C ILE A 74 -0.57 -17.07 4.70
N LEU A 75 -0.94 -16.13 3.81
CA LEU A 75 -0.83 -16.32 2.37
C LEU A 75 -0.70 -14.98 1.63
N ARG A 76 -0.18 -15.05 0.42
CA ARG A 76 -0.19 -13.95 -0.53
C ARG A 76 -1.30 -14.19 -1.56
N GLN A 77 -2.25 -13.28 -1.63
CA GLN A 77 -3.28 -13.31 -2.67
C GLN A 77 -2.79 -12.53 -3.89
N SER A 78 -2.89 -13.15 -5.07
CA SER A 78 -2.72 -12.45 -6.34
C SER A 78 -3.94 -11.59 -6.63
N GLY A 79 -3.73 -10.36 -7.05
CA GLY A 79 -4.81 -9.52 -7.58
C GLY A 79 -5.20 -10.02 -8.97
N LEU A 80 -6.47 -10.40 -9.14
CA LEU A 80 -7.04 -10.74 -10.44
C LEU A 80 -7.86 -9.55 -10.92
N SER A 81 -7.74 -9.22 -12.20
CA SER A 81 -8.54 -8.21 -12.88
C SER A 81 -9.04 -8.76 -14.21
N GLU A 82 -10.35 -8.70 -14.41
CA GLU A 82 -10.96 -9.01 -15.69
C GLU A 82 -11.20 -7.71 -16.46
N MET A 83 -10.87 -7.71 -17.74
CA MET A 83 -10.91 -6.49 -18.56
C MET A 83 -11.59 -6.78 -19.89
N TRP A 84 -12.47 -5.88 -20.28
CA TRP A 84 -13.18 -5.99 -21.55
C TRP A 84 -12.30 -5.48 -22.70
N SER A 85 -11.72 -6.40 -23.47
CA SER A 85 -10.76 -6.09 -24.52
C SER A 85 -11.32 -6.10 -25.94
N ASP A 86 -12.59 -6.42 -26.15
CA ASP A 86 -13.26 -6.40 -27.46
C ASP A 86 -13.53 -4.97 -27.96
N LYS A 87 -13.89 -4.06 -27.05
CA LYS A 87 -14.22 -2.66 -27.34
C LYS A 87 -13.17 -1.64 -26.90
N VAL A 88 -12.29 -2.04 -25.98
CA VAL A 88 -11.31 -1.14 -25.38
C VAL A 88 -9.92 -1.80 -25.41
N THR A 89 -8.90 -1.04 -25.75
CA THR A 89 -7.50 -1.45 -25.72
C THR A 89 -6.69 -0.55 -24.79
N GLY A 90 -5.44 -0.95 -24.51
CA GLY A 90 -4.53 -0.18 -23.68
C GLY A 90 -4.51 -0.62 -22.22
N TRP A 91 -5.15 -1.74 -21.91
CA TRP A 91 -5.07 -2.35 -20.58
C TRP A 91 -3.64 -2.83 -20.27
N PRO A 92 -3.22 -2.85 -19.00
CA PRO A 92 -2.02 -3.56 -18.60
C PRO A 92 -2.13 -5.05 -18.95
N THR A 93 -1.01 -5.64 -19.32
CA THR A 93 -0.90 -7.08 -19.62
C THR A 93 0.27 -7.67 -18.86
N ASP A 94 0.40 -8.99 -18.82
CA ASP A 94 1.52 -9.66 -18.15
C ASP A 94 2.87 -9.25 -18.74
N ASP A 95 2.91 -8.93 -20.04
CA ASP A 95 4.12 -8.47 -20.74
C ASP A 95 4.36 -6.95 -20.59
N ASN A 96 3.35 -6.19 -20.16
CA ASN A 96 3.42 -4.75 -20.01
C ASN A 96 2.61 -4.27 -18.80
N VAL A 97 3.15 -4.53 -17.62
CA VAL A 97 2.56 -4.11 -16.32
C VAL A 97 2.98 -2.67 -16.02
N TYR A 98 2.37 -1.70 -16.67
CA TYR A 98 2.71 -0.29 -16.48
C TYR A 98 1.99 0.37 -15.30
N ALA A 99 0.86 -0.15 -14.85
CA ALA A 99 0.09 0.31 -13.69
C ALA A 99 -0.90 -0.76 -13.21
N ASN A 100 -1.36 -0.66 -11.96
CA ASN A 100 -2.34 -1.58 -11.41
C ASN A 100 -3.77 -1.19 -11.85
N PRO A 101 -4.51 -2.08 -12.55
CA PRO A 101 -5.85 -1.77 -13.06
C PRO A 101 -6.98 -1.87 -12.02
N GLN A 102 -6.70 -2.25 -10.80
CA GLN A 102 -7.72 -2.43 -9.76
C GLN A 102 -8.36 -1.10 -9.36
N THR A 103 -9.67 -1.09 -9.14
CA THR A 103 -10.46 0.12 -8.91
C THR A 103 -10.06 0.92 -7.67
N TRP A 104 -9.40 0.29 -6.71
CA TRP A 104 -8.87 0.93 -5.50
C TRP A 104 -7.39 1.32 -5.61
N ALA A 105 -6.74 1.03 -6.72
CA ALA A 105 -5.32 1.33 -6.93
C ALA A 105 -5.13 2.77 -7.38
N ASN A 106 -5.12 3.71 -6.46
CA ASN A 106 -4.81 5.11 -6.75
C ASN A 106 -3.33 5.41 -6.43
N PRO A 107 -2.61 6.13 -7.29
CA PRO A 107 -3.04 6.79 -8.55
C PRO A 107 -3.04 5.88 -9.80
N ASP A 108 -2.66 4.60 -9.69
CA ASP A 108 -2.43 3.68 -10.80
C ASP A 108 -3.65 3.55 -11.74
N LEU A 109 -4.86 3.44 -11.17
CA LEU A 109 -6.08 3.39 -11.98
C LEU A 109 -6.21 4.60 -12.89
N GLY A 110 -5.87 5.80 -12.43
CA GLY A 110 -5.89 7.02 -13.25
C GLY A 110 -4.93 6.93 -14.45
N ILE A 111 -3.76 6.32 -14.26
CA ILE A 111 -2.79 6.05 -15.32
C ILE A 111 -3.36 5.06 -16.33
N VAL A 112 -4.01 3.99 -15.86
CA VAL A 112 -4.68 3.01 -16.73
C VAL A 112 -5.75 3.69 -17.56
N LEU A 113 -6.69 4.41 -16.94
CA LEU A 113 -7.79 5.08 -17.63
C LEU A 113 -7.31 6.04 -18.73
N LYS A 114 -6.21 6.77 -18.48
CA LYS A 114 -5.60 7.68 -19.47
C LYS A 114 -5.06 6.94 -20.69
N ASN A 115 -4.66 5.69 -20.57
CA ASN A 115 -4.08 4.89 -21.65
C ASN A 115 -5.13 4.08 -22.42
N LEU A 116 -6.36 3.98 -21.93
CA LEU A 116 -7.42 3.25 -22.63
C LEU A 116 -7.83 3.95 -23.91
N LYS A 117 -8.11 3.15 -24.93
CA LYS A 117 -8.57 3.60 -26.26
C LYS A 117 -9.72 2.72 -26.73
N VAL A 118 -10.75 3.36 -27.31
CA VAL A 118 -11.84 2.63 -27.96
C VAL A 118 -11.30 1.97 -29.24
N LYS A 119 -11.59 0.70 -29.44
CA LYS A 119 -11.36 0.01 -30.72
C LYS A 119 -12.32 0.59 -31.75
N LYS A 120 -11.76 0.94 -32.90
CA LYS A 120 -12.55 1.32 -34.09
C LYS A 120 -12.99 0.08 -34.84
#